data_8fa2270601a18e4f0dd5787d32c9d041
#
_entry.id   8fa2270601a18e4f0dd5787d32c9d041
#
_cell.length_a   1.000
_cell.length_b   1.000
_cell.length_c   1.000
_cell.angle_alpha   90.00
_cell.angle_beta   90.00
_cell.angle_gamma   90.00
#
_symmetry.space_group_name_H-M   'P 1'
#
loop_
_entity.id
_entity.type
_entity.pdbx_description
1 polymer ?
#
loop_
_entity_poly.entity_id
_entity_poly.type
_entity_poly.pdbx_seq_one_letter_code
_entity_poly.pdbx_strand_id
1 'polypeptide(L)'
;TPQSVVQSGALDASGYTLKGGQEATADGLLTDGTTIDIPACLDRDITATAKASPVASGSAMPVTLTLENRGSVACSTSLTRFNLAVTTGDHQVYDSSRCADSQQSSMTLLLRPGGTWSGSLSWDGYVYTNGCTAPAGGASAAAAGTYKVAVTMGTREVGSTVVDVTPAPTPAPQSGAQSGAQSGAQSGR
;
A
#
# COMPACT_ATOMS: atom_id res chain seq x y z
N THR A 1 -7.12 -16.90 2.74
CA THR A 1 -8.11 -17.46 1.83
C THR A 1 -9.25 -16.46 1.74
N PRO A 2 -9.59 -15.92 0.56
CA PRO A 2 -10.73 -15.03 0.43
C PRO A 2 -12.00 -15.77 0.81
N GLN A 3 -12.83 -15.14 1.63
CA GLN A 3 -14.12 -15.71 1.98
C GLN A 3 -15.03 -15.61 0.77
N SER A 4 -15.47 -16.74 0.27
CA SER A 4 -16.46 -16.77 -0.82
C SER A 4 -17.79 -16.22 -0.31
N VAL A 5 -18.28 -15.21 -1.00
CA VAL A 5 -19.64 -14.72 -0.80
C VAL A 5 -20.48 -15.31 -1.93
N VAL A 6 -21.11 -16.45 -1.67
CA VAL A 6 -22.02 -17.05 -2.63
C VAL A 6 -23.26 -16.20 -2.72
N GLN A 7 -23.54 -15.71 -3.90
CA GLN A 7 -24.69 -14.89 -4.19
C GLN A 7 -25.49 -15.55 -5.31
N SER A 8 -26.48 -16.31 -4.94
CA SER A 8 -27.40 -16.94 -5.91
C SER A 8 -28.56 -16.00 -6.26
N GLY A 9 -28.27 -14.78 -6.57
CA GLY A 9 -29.29 -13.77 -6.83
C GLY A 9 -28.67 -12.46 -7.26
N ALA A 10 -29.39 -11.36 -7.08
CA ALA A 10 -28.87 -10.05 -7.36
C ALA A 10 -27.71 -9.72 -6.43
N LEU A 11 -26.58 -9.29 -6.98
CA LEU A 11 -25.45 -8.76 -6.18
C LEU A 11 -25.80 -7.45 -5.51
N ASP A 12 -26.74 -6.71 -6.07
CA ASP A 12 -27.14 -5.41 -5.60
C ASP A 12 -28.44 -4.91 -6.26
N ALA A 13 -28.83 -3.69 -5.90
CA ALA A 13 -29.96 -3.00 -6.46
C ALA A 13 -29.78 -2.57 -7.93
N SER A 14 -28.58 -2.70 -8.51
CA SER A 14 -28.33 -2.38 -9.93
C SER A 14 -28.82 -3.46 -10.88
N GLY A 15 -29.33 -4.57 -10.35
CA GLY A 15 -29.92 -5.64 -11.14
C GLY A 15 -28.96 -6.68 -11.68
N TYR A 16 -27.68 -6.64 -11.26
CA TYR A 16 -26.78 -7.73 -11.60
C TYR A 16 -27.18 -9.01 -10.87
N THR A 17 -27.35 -10.09 -11.62
CA THR A 17 -27.70 -11.41 -11.06
C THR A 17 -26.62 -12.43 -11.39
N LEU A 18 -26.10 -13.10 -10.37
CA LEU A 18 -25.18 -14.22 -10.56
C LEU A 18 -25.85 -15.36 -11.30
N LYS A 19 -25.16 -15.91 -12.28
CA LYS A 19 -25.57 -17.13 -12.95
C LYS A 19 -25.15 -18.36 -12.13
N GLY A 20 -25.77 -19.50 -12.38
CA GLY A 20 -25.39 -20.73 -11.71
C GLY A 20 -23.89 -21.03 -11.88
N GLY A 21 -23.19 -21.32 -10.80
CA GLY A 21 -21.75 -21.56 -10.77
C GLY A 21 -20.87 -20.31 -10.64
N GLN A 22 -21.44 -19.13 -10.65
CA GLN A 22 -20.71 -17.90 -10.39
C GLN A 22 -20.71 -17.57 -8.91
N GLU A 23 -19.58 -17.09 -8.42
CA GLU A 23 -19.40 -16.64 -7.04
C GLU A 23 -18.66 -15.30 -7.02
N ALA A 24 -19.03 -14.46 -6.08
CA ALA A 24 -18.22 -13.29 -5.71
C ALA A 24 -17.51 -13.61 -4.39
N THR A 25 -16.23 -13.34 -4.33
CA THR A 25 -15.46 -13.45 -3.08
C THR A 25 -15.61 -12.20 -2.24
N ALA A 26 -15.16 -12.25 -0.98
CA ALA A 26 -15.09 -11.08 -0.11
C ALA A 26 -14.21 -9.98 -0.70
N ASP A 27 -13.26 -10.33 -1.56
CA ASP A 27 -12.39 -9.41 -2.29
C ASP A 27 -13.04 -8.83 -3.55
N GLY A 28 -14.28 -9.20 -3.85
CA GLY A 28 -15.00 -8.77 -5.04
C GLY A 28 -14.63 -9.51 -6.33
N LEU A 29 -13.86 -10.57 -6.25
CA LEU A 29 -13.50 -11.39 -7.40
C LEU A 29 -14.62 -12.35 -7.81
N LEU A 30 -14.76 -12.55 -9.13
CA LEU A 30 -15.58 -13.62 -9.68
C LEU A 30 -14.72 -14.86 -9.94
N THR A 31 -15.23 -16.02 -9.57
CA THR A 31 -14.43 -17.25 -9.52
C THR A 31 -14.55 -18.12 -10.76
N ASP A 32 -15.54 -17.93 -11.62
CA ASP A 32 -15.76 -18.77 -12.79
C ASP A 32 -15.15 -18.26 -14.10
N GLY A 33 -14.48 -17.10 -14.06
CA GLY A 33 -13.87 -16.47 -15.23
C GLY A 33 -14.86 -15.97 -16.29
N THR A 34 -16.15 -15.97 -16.01
CA THR A 34 -17.16 -15.48 -16.94
C THR A 34 -17.07 -13.98 -17.10
N THR A 35 -17.19 -13.49 -18.33
CA THR A 35 -17.29 -12.05 -18.60
C THR A 35 -18.66 -11.54 -18.15
N ILE A 36 -18.65 -10.53 -17.31
CA ILE A 36 -19.83 -9.88 -16.76
C ILE A 36 -19.84 -8.43 -17.17
N ASP A 37 -20.98 -7.96 -17.63
CA ASP A 37 -21.17 -6.55 -17.99
C ASP A 37 -21.53 -5.75 -16.73
N ILE A 38 -20.52 -5.42 -15.96
CA ILE A 38 -20.62 -4.57 -14.77
C ILE A 38 -19.92 -3.25 -15.08
N PRO A 39 -20.51 -2.09 -14.75
CA PRO A 39 -19.86 -0.82 -14.98
C PRO A 39 -18.56 -0.67 -14.20
N ALA A 40 -17.62 0.07 -14.77
CA ALA A 40 -16.40 0.43 -14.05
C ALA A 40 -16.72 1.34 -12.86
N CYS A 41 -16.02 1.14 -11.75
CA CYS A 41 -16.13 2.02 -10.60
C CYS A 41 -15.71 3.44 -10.98
N LEU A 42 -16.54 4.41 -10.60
CA LEU A 42 -16.19 5.81 -10.73
C LEU A 42 -15.40 6.25 -9.50
N ASP A 43 -14.38 7.05 -9.72
CA ASP A 43 -13.51 7.53 -8.65
C ASP A 43 -14.26 8.32 -7.56
N ARG A 44 -15.36 9.00 -7.93
CA ARG A 44 -16.21 9.74 -6.99
C ARG A 44 -17.02 8.83 -6.06
N ASP A 45 -17.25 7.59 -6.46
CA ASP A 45 -18.05 6.63 -5.70
C ASP A 45 -17.18 5.72 -4.81
N ILE A 46 -15.87 5.78 -4.97
CA ILE A 46 -14.92 5.00 -4.17
C ILE A 46 -14.29 5.89 -3.11
N THR A 47 -14.32 5.41 -1.89
CA THR A 47 -13.57 5.98 -0.76
C THR A 47 -12.54 4.97 -0.26
N ALA A 48 -11.38 5.45 0.14
CA ALA A 48 -10.37 4.63 0.77
C ALA A 48 -10.11 5.11 2.20
N THR A 49 -10.07 4.18 3.14
CA THR A 49 -9.51 4.43 4.46
C THR A 49 -8.09 3.89 4.47
N ALA A 50 -7.12 4.76 4.67
CA ALA A 50 -5.71 4.41 4.77
C ALA A 50 -5.28 4.38 6.24
N LYS A 51 -4.50 3.36 6.61
CA LYS A 51 -3.88 3.24 7.93
C LYS A 51 -2.42 2.88 7.78
N ALA A 52 -1.57 3.61 8.46
CA ALA A 52 -0.14 3.33 8.56
C ALA A 52 0.33 3.58 9.99
N SER A 53 1.40 2.92 10.38
CA SER A 53 2.05 3.14 11.68
C SER A 53 3.38 3.84 11.47
N PRO A 54 3.86 4.62 12.44
CA PRO A 54 5.18 5.23 12.37
C PRO A 54 6.27 4.19 12.12
N VAL A 55 7.23 4.55 11.27
CA VAL A 55 8.40 3.71 10.97
C VAL A 55 9.67 4.52 11.10
N ALA A 56 10.79 3.84 11.31
CA ALA A 56 12.10 4.49 11.31
C ALA A 56 12.53 4.89 9.89
N SER A 57 13.31 5.97 9.79
CA SER A 57 13.95 6.40 8.54
C SER A 57 14.65 5.21 7.86
N GLY A 58 14.40 5.04 6.56
CA GLY A 58 14.94 3.94 5.76
C GLY A 58 14.19 2.61 5.91
N SER A 59 13.12 2.55 6.69
CA SER A 59 12.28 1.36 6.82
C SER A 59 11.05 1.45 5.94
N ALA A 60 10.63 0.32 5.39
CA ALA A 60 9.40 0.25 4.62
C ALA A 60 8.17 0.55 5.49
N MET A 61 7.23 1.26 4.90
CA MET A 61 5.96 1.62 5.53
C MET A 61 4.82 0.90 4.83
N PRO A 62 4.29 -0.17 5.44
CA PRO A 62 3.07 -0.78 4.93
C PRO A 62 1.87 0.13 5.23
N VAL A 63 1.01 0.25 4.23
CA VAL A 63 -0.23 1.03 4.33
C VAL A 63 -1.39 0.10 4.09
N THR A 64 -2.16 -0.15 5.11
CA THR A 64 -3.42 -0.89 4.98
C THR A 64 -4.47 0.04 4.42
N LEU A 65 -5.12 -0.39 3.36
CA LEU A 65 -6.22 0.35 2.76
C LEU A 65 -7.50 -0.46 2.79
N THR A 66 -8.61 0.22 3.02
CA THR A 66 -9.94 -0.35 2.89
C THR A 66 -10.70 0.50 1.89
N LEU A 67 -11.10 -0.12 0.78
CA LEU A 67 -11.91 0.51 -0.25
C LEU A 67 -13.39 0.28 0.06
N GLU A 68 -14.21 1.28 -0.19
CA GLU A 68 -15.67 1.21 -0.04
C GLU A 68 -16.34 1.80 -1.27
N ASN A 69 -17.29 1.07 -1.84
CA ASN A 69 -18.18 1.61 -2.87
C ASN A 69 -19.33 2.34 -2.20
N ARG A 70 -19.32 3.65 -2.28
CA ARG A 70 -20.40 4.52 -1.77
C ARG A 70 -21.45 4.85 -2.83
N GLY A 71 -21.26 4.37 -4.04
CA GLY A 71 -22.26 4.47 -5.09
C GLY A 71 -23.46 3.58 -4.84
N SER A 72 -24.51 3.81 -5.58
CA SER A 72 -25.78 3.07 -5.49
C SER A 72 -25.82 1.82 -6.38
N VAL A 73 -24.75 1.59 -7.17
CA VAL A 73 -24.65 0.46 -8.08
C VAL A 73 -23.36 -0.32 -7.84
N ALA A 74 -23.39 -1.62 -8.11
CA ALA A 74 -22.18 -2.42 -8.14
C ALA A 74 -21.27 -1.97 -9.26
N CYS A 75 -19.97 -2.06 -9.04
CA CYS A 75 -18.97 -1.69 -10.02
C CYS A 75 -17.74 -2.59 -9.93
N SER A 76 -16.99 -2.64 -11.01
CA SER A 76 -15.71 -3.34 -11.05
C SER A 76 -14.56 -2.36 -11.23
N THR A 77 -13.43 -2.68 -10.62
CA THR A 77 -12.21 -1.91 -10.75
C THR A 77 -10.98 -2.80 -10.66
N SER A 78 -9.94 -2.45 -11.39
CA SER A 78 -8.64 -3.10 -11.23
C SER A 78 -7.87 -2.46 -10.07
N LEU A 79 -7.18 -3.27 -9.26
CA LEU A 79 -6.29 -2.77 -8.21
C LEU A 79 -5.14 -1.93 -8.76
N THR A 80 -4.78 -2.10 -10.04
CA THR A 80 -3.76 -1.27 -10.69
C THR A 80 -4.14 0.21 -10.78
N ARG A 81 -5.40 0.57 -10.61
CA ARG A 81 -5.87 1.95 -10.58
C ARG A 81 -5.57 2.68 -9.28
N PHE A 82 -5.25 1.94 -8.21
CA PHE A 82 -4.97 2.52 -6.90
C PHE A 82 -3.47 2.66 -6.71
N ASN A 83 -3.06 3.87 -6.36
CA ASN A 83 -1.67 4.22 -6.16
C ASN A 83 -1.47 4.90 -4.81
N LEU A 84 -0.24 4.87 -4.36
CA LEU A 84 0.21 5.49 -3.13
C LEU A 84 1.05 6.71 -3.48
N ALA A 85 0.66 7.87 -2.97
CA ALA A 85 1.43 9.09 -3.06
C ALA A 85 1.84 9.55 -1.66
N VAL A 86 3.12 9.78 -1.45
CA VAL A 86 3.66 10.21 -0.16
C VAL A 86 4.27 11.60 -0.32
N THR A 87 3.86 12.51 0.55
CA THR A 87 4.32 13.89 0.56
C THR A 87 4.74 14.33 1.96
N THR A 88 5.68 15.24 2.05
CA THR A 88 6.02 15.97 3.27
C THR A 88 6.09 17.47 2.96
N GLY A 89 5.26 18.26 3.63
CA GLY A 89 5.00 19.62 3.18
C GLY A 89 4.55 19.64 1.72
N ASP A 90 5.21 20.47 0.90
CA ASP A 90 4.93 20.59 -0.53
C ASP A 90 5.76 19.63 -1.41
N HIS A 91 6.56 18.75 -0.80
CA HIS A 91 7.44 17.85 -1.51
C HIS A 91 6.82 16.46 -1.67
N GLN A 92 6.67 16.02 -2.92
CA GLN A 92 6.36 14.62 -3.22
C GLN A 92 7.64 13.80 -3.10
N VAL A 93 7.60 12.78 -2.25
CA VAL A 93 8.76 11.88 -2.03
C VAL A 93 8.60 10.53 -2.71
N TYR A 94 7.35 10.12 -2.96
CA TYR A 94 7.03 8.86 -3.61
C TYR A 94 5.67 8.94 -4.30
N ASP A 95 5.55 8.29 -5.45
CA ASP A 95 4.28 8.13 -6.17
C ASP A 95 4.35 6.84 -6.99
N SER A 96 3.63 5.83 -6.55
CA SER A 96 3.65 4.51 -7.20
C SER A 96 3.10 4.53 -8.63
N SER A 97 2.29 5.52 -8.99
CA SER A 97 1.79 5.67 -10.38
C SER A 97 2.89 6.00 -11.38
N ARG A 98 4.03 6.47 -10.89
CA ARG A 98 5.22 6.81 -11.69
C ARG A 98 6.20 5.67 -11.81
N CYS A 99 5.98 4.56 -11.12
CA CYS A 99 6.85 3.41 -11.17
C CYS A 99 6.63 2.63 -12.47
N ALA A 100 7.73 2.23 -13.12
CA ALA A 100 7.69 1.43 -14.34
C ALA A 100 7.17 0.00 -14.07
N ASP A 101 7.53 -0.54 -12.90
CA ASP A 101 7.11 -1.85 -12.43
C ASP A 101 6.10 -1.67 -11.31
N SER A 102 4.81 -1.68 -11.64
CA SER A 102 3.80 -1.69 -10.61
C SER A 102 3.78 -3.07 -9.95
N GLN A 103 4.12 -3.14 -8.67
CA GLN A 103 3.98 -4.36 -7.86
C GLN A 103 2.52 -4.64 -7.49
N GLN A 104 1.60 -3.90 -8.09
CA GLN A 104 0.20 -4.04 -7.81
C GLN A 104 -0.37 -5.26 -8.51
N SER A 105 -1.18 -5.98 -7.77
CA SER A 105 -1.97 -7.09 -8.32
C SER A 105 -2.84 -6.58 -9.47
N SER A 106 -2.86 -7.32 -10.57
CA SER A 106 -3.81 -7.10 -11.66
C SER A 106 -5.24 -7.58 -11.32
N MET A 107 -5.48 -7.90 -10.06
CA MET A 107 -6.77 -8.35 -9.55
C MET A 107 -7.89 -7.34 -9.88
N THR A 108 -9.00 -7.85 -10.37
CA THR A 108 -10.23 -7.07 -10.56
C THR A 108 -11.13 -7.27 -9.36
N LEU A 109 -11.56 -6.18 -8.76
CA LEU A 109 -12.52 -6.17 -7.66
C LEU A 109 -13.92 -5.94 -8.20
N LEU A 110 -14.88 -6.65 -7.63
CA LEU A 110 -16.30 -6.40 -7.77
C LEU A 110 -16.83 -5.87 -6.44
N LEU A 111 -17.21 -4.61 -6.41
CA LEU A 111 -17.69 -3.95 -5.21
C LEU A 111 -19.19 -3.66 -5.31
N ARG A 112 -19.97 -4.27 -4.42
CA ARG A 112 -21.40 -3.97 -4.26
C ARG A 112 -21.61 -2.56 -3.68
N PRO A 113 -22.79 -1.97 -3.79
CA PRO A 113 -23.13 -0.76 -3.03
C PRO A 113 -22.88 -0.98 -1.53
N GLY A 114 -22.07 -0.11 -0.91
CA GLY A 114 -21.62 -0.29 0.47
C GLY A 114 -20.62 -1.43 0.68
N GLY A 115 -20.23 -2.14 -0.37
CA GLY A 115 -19.23 -3.21 -0.31
C GLY A 115 -17.83 -2.68 -0.03
N THR A 116 -17.06 -3.45 0.73
CA THR A 116 -15.69 -3.09 1.12
C THR A 116 -14.70 -4.18 0.71
N TRP A 117 -13.49 -3.76 0.43
CA TRP A 117 -12.33 -4.63 0.25
C TRP A 117 -11.15 -4.05 1.00
N SER A 118 -10.33 -4.90 1.60
CA SER A 118 -9.11 -4.47 2.31
C SER A 118 -7.88 -5.12 1.72
N GLY A 119 -6.81 -4.34 1.61
CA GLY A 119 -5.52 -4.77 1.12
C GLY A 119 -4.40 -3.89 1.65
N SER A 120 -3.23 -4.03 1.06
CA SER A 120 -2.05 -3.30 1.49
C SER A 120 -1.26 -2.78 0.29
N LEU A 121 -0.81 -1.55 0.42
CA LEU A 121 0.22 -0.95 -0.42
C LEU A 121 1.45 -0.70 0.45
N SER A 122 2.61 -0.49 -0.14
CA SER A 122 3.84 -0.24 0.61
C SER A 122 4.67 0.85 -0.03
N TRP A 123 5.23 1.71 0.82
CA TRP A 123 6.30 2.62 0.46
C TRP A 123 7.59 2.11 1.12
N ASP A 124 8.68 2.07 0.38
CA ASP A 124 9.95 1.54 0.88
C ASP A 124 10.68 2.47 1.86
N GLY A 125 10.18 3.68 2.07
CA GLY A 125 10.77 4.65 3.00
C GLY A 125 11.87 5.50 2.39
N TYR A 126 12.00 5.51 1.05
CA TYR A 126 13.00 6.30 0.34
C TYR A 126 12.37 7.43 -0.47
N VAL A 127 13.19 8.47 -0.71
CA VAL A 127 12.81 9.66 -1.48
C VAL A 127 13.26 9.51 -2.92
N TYR A 128 12.33 9.71 -3.84
CA TYR A 128 12.53 9.57 -5.27
C TYR A 128 12.35 10.89 -6.00
N THR A 129 13.06 11.04 -7.11
CA THR A 129 12.80 12.10 -8.08
C THR A 129 11.59 11.70 -8.93
N ASN A 130 10.69 12.65 -9.18
CA ASN A 130 9.46 12.42 -9.95
C ASN A 130 8.61 11.24 -9.44
N GLY A 131 8.70 10.95 -8.14
CA GLY A 131 7.85 9.97 -7.47
C GLY A 131 8.37 8.53 -7.46
N CYS A 132 9.14 8.09 -8.45
CA CYS A 132 9.66 6.71 -8.49
C CYS A 132 11.03 6.54 -9.16
N THR A 133 11.61 7.62 -9.65
CA THR A 133 12.95 7.57 -10.26
C THR A 133 14.00 7.86 -9.20
N ALA A 134 14.94 6.95 -9.01
CA ALA A 134 16.08 7.18 -8.13
C ALA A 134 16.93 8.35 -8.67
N PRO A 135 17.28 9.35 -7.84
CA PRO A 135 18.19 10.41 -8.23
C PRO A 135 19.60 9.85 -8.50
N ALA A 136 20.46 10.65 -9.14
CA ALA A 136 21.86 10.31 -9.34
C ALA A 136 22.53 10.01 -7.98
N GLY A 137 23.16 8.84 -7.87
CA GLY A 137 23.72 8.36 -6.59
C GLY A 137 22.79 7.51 -5.74
N GLY A 138 21.55 7.27 -6.18
CA GLY A 138 20.58 6.45 -5.51
C GLY A 138 19.56 7.24 -4.68
N ALA A 139 18.47 6.58 -4.29
CA ALA A 139 17.46 7.17 -3.42
C ALA A 139 17.97 7.28 -1.98
N SER A 140 17.58 8.35 -1.30
CA SER A 140 17.92 8.59 0.12
C SER A 140 16.78 8.15 1.01
N ALA A 141 17.12 7.65 2.19
CA ALA A 141 16.11 7.37 3.22
C ALA A 141 15.34 8.65 3.56
N ALA A 142 14.03 8.51 3.75
CA ALA A 142 13.20 9.64 4.16
C ALA A 142 13.65 10.18 5.51
N ALA A 143 13.79 11.49 5.61
CA ALA A 143 14.14 12.14 6.88
C ALA A 143 13.03 11.95 7.92
N ALA A 144 13.39 12.00 9.18
CA ALA A 144 12.41 12.02 10.26
C ALA A 144 11.48 13.24 10.10
N GLY A 145 10.21 13.04 10.30
CA GLY A 145 9.19 14.08 10.13
C GLY A 145 7.82 13.50 9.85
N THR A 146 6.87 14.38 9.60
CA THR A 146 5.48 14.02 9.33
C THR A 146 5.22 13.93 7.84
N TYR A 147 4.57 12.88 7.42
CA TYR A 147 4.25 12.57 6.03
C TYR A 147 2.76 12.37 5.85
N LYS A 148 2.24 12.89 4.76
CA LYS A 148 0.90 12.53 4.27
C LYS A 148 1.03 11.37 3.31
N VAL A 149 0.28 10.32 3.57
CA VAL A 149 0.18 9.13 2.73
C VAL A 149 -1.21 9.12 2.12
N ALA A 150 -1.29 9.37 0.83
CA ALA A 150 -2.54 9.44 0.09
C ALA A 150 -2.72 8.21 -0.79
N VAL A 151 -3.95 7.71 -0.85
CA VAL A 151 -4.36 6.70 -1.83
C VAL A 151 -5.09 7.43 -2.95
N THR A 152 -4.64 7.22 -4.17
CA THR A 152 -5.25 7.79 -5.36
C THR A 152 -5.91 6.71 -6.21
N MET A 153 -7.02 7.03 -6.84
CA MET A 153 -7.65 6.23 -7.89
C MET A 153 -7.61 7.05 -9.18
N GLY A 154 -6.78 6.63 -10.13
CA GLY A 154 -6.44 7.50 -11.25
C GLY A 154 -5.74 8.77 -10.76
N THR A 155 -6.31 9.93 -11.02
CA THR A 155 -5.76 11.22 -10.59
C THR A 155 -6.40 11.77 -9.31
N ARG A 156 -7.43 11.11 -8.80
CA ARG A 156 -8.17 11.60 -7.63
C ARG A 156 -7.67 10.94 -6.35
N GLU A 157 -7.45 11.74 -5.31
CA GLU A 157 -7.26 11.24 -3.96
C GLU A 157 -8.60 10.72 -3.41
N VAL A 158 -8.61 9.44 -3.02
CA VAL A 158 -9.80 8.77 -2.48
C VAL A 158 -9.69 8.51 -0.99
N GLY A 159 -8.53 8.69 -0.41
CA GLY A 159 -8.28 8.61 1.03
C GLY A 159 -6.85 8.95 1.38
N SER A 160 -6.61 9.29 2.63
CA SER A 160 -5.25 9.59 3.11
C SER A 160 -5.13 9.40 4.62
N THR A 161 -3.90 9.33 5.08
CA THR A 161 -3.54 9.36 6.50
C THR A 161 -2.27 10.16 6.69
N VAL A 162 -2.05 10.62 7.90
CA VAL A 162 -0.82 11.30 8.31
C VAL A 162 -0.06 10.38 9.26
N VAL A 163 1.24 10.26 9.06
CA VAL A 163 2.09 9.33 9.81
C VAL A 163 3.48 9.91 9.96
N ASP A 164 4.15 9.56 11.04
CA ASP A 164 5.50 10.02 11.31
C ASP A 164 6.56 9.00 10.88
N VAL A 165 7.64 9.52 10.31
CA VAL A 165 8.91 8.80 10.15
C VAL A 165 9.80 9.24 11.33
N THR A 166 10.24 8.26 12.11
CA THR A 166 11.12 8.52 13.26
C THR A 166 12.58 8.47 12.83
N PRO A 167 13.51 9.08 13.62
CA PRO A 167 14.93 8.95 13.31
C PRO A 167 15.39 7.49 13.21
N ALA A 168 16.39 7.25 12.35
CA ALA A 168 17.01 5.93 12.28
C ALA A 168 17.59 5.53 13.65
N PRO A 169 17.54 4.23 14.04
CA PRO A 169 18.15 3.76 15.26
C PRO A 169 19.65 4.07 15.26
N THR A 170 20.15 4.65 16.36
CA THR A 170 21.59 4.84 16.54
C THR A 170 22.22 3.46 16.78
N PRO A 171 23.28 3.07 16.06
CA PRO A 171 24.00 1.83 16.37
C PRO A 171 24.48 1.86 17.81
N ALA A 172 24.25 0.78 18.53
CA ALA A 172 24.80 0.63 19.89
C ALA A 172 26.31 0.78 19.82
N PRO A 173 26.96 1.51 20.77
CA PRO A 173 28.41 1.60 20.81
C PRO A 173 28.96 0.18 20.95
N GLN A 174 29.79 -0.22 19.98
CA GLN A 174 30.50 -1.47 20.07
C GLN A 174 31.45 -1.33 21.26
N SER A 175 31.23 -2.10 22.32
CA SER A 175 32.18 -2.24 23.40
C SER A 175 33.47 -2.78 22.80
N GLY A 176 34.46 -1.90 22.69
CA GLY A 176 35.78 -2.27 22.21
C GLY A 176 36.32 -3.41 23.08
N ALA A 177 36.59 -4.51 22.45
CA ALA A 177 37.36 -5.57 23.08
C ALA A 177 38.72 -4.97 23.46
N GLN A 178 38.95 -4.72 24.75
CA GLN A 178 40.27 -4.43 25.27
C GLN A 178 41.08 -5.70 25.16
N SER A 179 41.93 -5.77 24.17
CA SER A 179 43.03 -6.73 24.12
C SER A 179 44.01 -6.36 25.24
N GLY A 180 43.87 -7.01 26.38
CA GLY A 180 44.89 -6.95 27.42
C GLY A 180 46.16 -7.62 26.94
N ALA A 181 47.12 -6.82 26.52
CA ALA A 181 48.49 -7.29 26.36
C ALA A 181 49.10 -7.54 27.72
N GLN A 182 49.17 -8.80 28.15
CA GLN A 182 50.02 -9.21 29.26
C GLN A 182 51.46 -9.30 28.78
N SER A 183 52.25 -8.30 29.17
CA SER A 183 53.68 -8.37 29.08
C SER A 183 54.19 -9.30 30.21
N GLY A 184 54.53 -10.53 29.86
CA GLY A 184 55.26 -11.40 30.70
C GLY A 184 56.72 -10.96 30.80
N ALA A 185 57.13 -10.40 31.92
CA ALA A 185 58.52 -10.19 32.25
C ALA A 185 59.12 -11.53 32.68
N GLN A 186 60.00 -12.07 31.90
CA GLN A 186 60.92 -13.09 32.35
C GLN A 186 62.16 -12.44 32.93
N SER A 187 62.32 -12.61 34.21
CA SER A 187 63.55 -12.33 34.92
C SER A 187 64.48 -13.53 34.81
N GLY A 188 65.71 -13.25 34.32
CA GLY A 188 66.70 -14.25 34.07
C GLY A 188 67.47 -14.72 35.33
N ARG A 189 68.09 -15.81 35.09
CA ARG A 189 69.41 -16.09 35.63
C ARG A 189 70.07 -17.15 34.81
#